data_abaae8e074da432dfbcfa36967577279
#
_entry.id   abaae8e074da432dfbcfa36967577279
#
_cell.length_a   1.000
_cell.length_b   1.000
_cell.length_c   1.000
_cell.angle_alpha   90.00
_cell.angle_beta   90.00
_cell.angle_gamma   90.00
#
_symmetry.space_group_name_H-M   'P 1'
#
loop_
_entity.id
_entity.type
_entity.pdbx_description
1 polymer ?
#
loop_
_entity_poly.entity_id
_entity_poly.type
_entity_poly.pdbx_seq_one_letter_code
_entity_poly.pdbx_strand_id
1 'polypeptide(L)'
;MTSAKTLLACAALLLGGPLAAHSAPQESFLEAPAGAGLLKGTLLAPSSPPTSTVLIVPGSGPTDRDGNSPLGVKASTYRLLAEGLAARGVATLRIDKRGLYASATAAVDANAVTIPDYVDDVNAWVAVLRKQTGAPCVWVLGHSEGGLVALAAAKQAPGLCGLILASTPGRPLGEVLRSQLKANPANAPLLDEALPAIDKLERGEHVDTTGMHPALLRLFGPSIQGFLISAFSYDPARLVADVSKPVLVLQGQSDLQVGEADARLLKQADPRAELALLPGVNHVLKLVPADDRRANLAAYADPSLPLAPGVVDTIARFLAGAAPAPGH
;
A
#
# COMPACT_ATOMS: atom_id res chain seq x y z
N MET A 1 20.94 -42.74 -76.18
CA MET A 1 21.16 -43.05 -74.74
C MET A 1 21.14 -41.72 -74.00
N THR A 2 19.97 -41.32 -73.43
CA THR A 2 19.78 -40.07 -72.73
C THR A 2 19.15 -40.40 -71.37
N SER A 3 19.95 -40.16 -70.28
CA SER A 3 19.63 -40.47 -68.90
C SER A 3 18.83 -39.30 -68.31
N ALA A 4 17.60 -39.55 -67.87
CA ALA A 4 16.76 -38.58 -67.13
C ALA A 4 17.13 -38.62 -65.66
N LYS A 5 17.54 -37.46 -65.10
CA LYS A 5 17.73 -37.27 -63.69
C LYS A 5 16.42 -36.73 -63.05
N THR A 6 15.81 -37.55 -62.21
CA THR A 6 14.64 -37.19 -61.42
C THR A 6 15.07 -36.38 -60.17
N LEU A 7 14.65 -35.10 -60.07
CA LEU A 7 14.82 -34.29 -58.86
C LEU A 7 13.63 -34.57 -57.92
N LEU A 8 13.93 -35.08 -56.73
CA LEU A 8 12.97 -35.17 -55.62
C LEU A 8 12.99 -33.83 -54.86
N ALA A 9 11.88 -33.09 -54.92
CA ALA A 9 11.70 -31.89 -54.09
C ALA A 9 11.06 -32.29 -52.75
N CYS A 10 11.85 -32.18 -51.66
CA CYS A 10 11.33 -32.28 -50.28
C CYS A 10 10.62 -30.97 -49.94
N ALA A 11 9.29 -30.98 -49.82
CA ALA A 11 8.51 -29.92 -49.26
C ALA A 11 8.54 -30.02 -47.74
N ALA A 12 9.27 -29.14 -47.07
CA ALA A 12 9.21 -29.00 -45.62
C ALA A 12 7.95 -28.22 -45.19
N LEU A 13 6.96 -28.90 -44.64
CA LEU A 13 5.82 -28.27 -43.99
C LEU A 13 6.30 -27.61 -42.68
N LEU A 14 6.42 -26.30 -42.66
CA LEU A 14 6.54 -25.51 -41.43
C LEU A 14 5.17 -25.46 -40.75
N LEU A 15 4.98 -26.31 -39.75
CA LEU A 15 3.86 -26.22 -38.79
C LEU A 15 4.13 -25.00 -37.86
N GLY A 16 3.72 -23.80 -38.30
CA GLY A 16 3.61 -22.62 -37.48
C GLY A 16 2.43 -22.79 -36.52
N GLY A 17 2.66 -23.26 -35.29
CA GLY A 17 1.65 -23.22 -34.25
C GLY A 17 1.27 -21.76 -33.98
N PRO A 18 0.00 -21.46 -33.62
CA PRO A 18 -0.41 -20.11 -33.27
C PRO A 18 0.39 -19.65 -32.05
N LEU A 19 1.21 -18.62 -32.19
CA LEU A 19 1.74 -17.84 -31.09
C LEU A 19 0.52 -17.27 -30.36
N ALA A 20 0.24 -17.77 -29.16
CA ALA A 20 -0.75 -17.18 -28.28
C ALA A 20 -0.34 -15.73 -28.04
N ALA A 21 -1.04 -14.80 -28.65
CA ALA A 21 -0.86 -13.37 -28.39
C ALA A 21 -1.27 -13.14 -26.94
N HIS A 22 -0.29 -12.97 -26.03
CA HIS A 22 -0.56 -12.54 -24.69
C HIS A 22 -1.08 -11.10 -24.78
N SER A 23 -2.36 -10.91 -24.48
CA SER A 23 -2.94 -9.58 -24.35
C SER A 23 -2.23 -8.83 -23.21
N ALA A 24 -2.00 -7.52 -23.36
CA ALA A 24 -1.42 -6.71 -22.31
C ALA A 24 -2.38 -6.62 -21.10
N PRO A 25 -1.87 -6.39 -19.88
CA PRO A 25 -2.71 -6.06 -18.73
C PRO A 25 -3.64 -4.90 -19.05
N GLN A 26 -4.89 -4.94 -18.57
CA GLN A 26 -5.91 -3.95 -18.86
C GLN A 26 -6.23 -3.08 -17.65
N GLU A 27 -6.20 -1.76 -17.83
CA GLU A 27 -6.69 -0.81 -16.84
C GLU A 27 -8.19 -0.52 -17.04
N SER A 28 -8.90 -0.40 -15.91
CA SER A 28 -10.29 0.08 -15.88
C SER A 28 -10.52 0.95 -14.65
N PHE A 29 -11.37 1.97 -14.82
CA PHE A 29 -11.75 2.84 -13.71
C PHE A 29 -12.94 2.25 -12.97
N LEU A 30 -12.84 2.19 -11.65
CA LEU A 30 -13.90 1.73 -10.78
C LEU A 30 -14.34 2.82 -9.82
N GLU A 31 -15.58 2.68 -9.36
CA GLU A 31 -16.20 3.56 -8.37
C GLU A 31 -16.76 2.71 -7.23
N ALA A 32 -16.64 3.23 -6.00
CA ALA A 32 -17.30 2.66 -4.84
C ALA A 32 -18.12 3.73 -4.13
N PRO A 33 -19.25 3.36 -3.50
CA PRO A 33 -20.06 4.32 -2.75
C PRO A 33 -19.31 4.76 -1.49
N ALA A 34 -19.40 6.06 -1.18
CA ALA A 34 -19.05 6.65 0.10
C ALA A 34 -20.23 7.53 0.57
N GLY A 35 -20.25 7.90 1.85
CA GLY A 35 -21.40 8.61 2.42
C GLY A 35 -21.83 9.88 1.66
N ALA A 36 -20.86 10.66 1.15
CA ALA A 36 -21.11 11.94 0.48
C ALA A 36 -21.01 11.88 -1.06
N GLY A 37 -20.40 10.84 -1.62
CA GLY A 37 -20.17 10.76 -3.06
C GLY A 37 -19.55 9.43 -3.47
N LEU A 38 -18.68 9.45 -4.47
CA LEU A 38 -18.05 8.24 -5.02
C LEU A 38 -16.54 8.26 -4.81
N LEU A 39 -16.03 7.17 -4.29
CA LEU A 39 -14.61 6.85 -4.31
C LEU A 39 -14.19 6.45 -5.73
N LYS A 40 -12.97 6.76 -6.11
CA LYS A 40 -12.41 6.48 -7.43
C LYS A 40 -11.14 5.65 -7.31
N GLY A 41 -11.03 4.65 -8.18
CA GLY A 41 -9.87 3.77 -8.24
C GLY A 41 -9.57 3.30 -9.65
N THR A 42 -8.37 2.74 -9.84
CA THR A 42 -7.92 2.14 -11.10
C THR A 42 -7.58 0.68 -10.85
N LEU A 43 -8.35 -0.20 -11.46
CA LEU A 43 -8.12 -1.64 -11.49
C LEU A 43 -7.15 -1.96 -12.64
N LEU A 44 -6.05 -2.61 -12.34
CA LEU A 44 -5.18 -3.25 -13.34
C LEU A 44 -5.38 -4.76 -13.25
N ALA A 45 -5.99 -5.32 -14.30
CA ALA A 45 -6.19 -6.76 -14.43
C ALA A 45 -5.09 -7.40 -15.29
N PRO A 46 -4.57 -8.59 -14.92
CA PRO A 46 -3.66 -9.34 -15.77
C PRO A 46 -4.36 -9.79 -17.05
N SER A 47 -3.57 -10.22 -18.03
CA SER A 47 -4.08 -10.70 -19.33
C SER A 47 -4.84 -12.04 -19.27
N SER A 48 -4.69 -12.79 -18.20
CA SER A 48 -5.39 -14.04 -17.89
C SER A 48 -6.31 -13.85 -16.68
N PRO A 49 -7.25 -14.75 -16.40
CA PRO A 49 -8.03 -14.69 -15.18
C PRO A 49 -7.13 -14.56 -13.95
N PRO A 50 -7.39 -13.59 -13.05
CA PRO A 50 -6.52 -13.33 -11.93
C PRO A 50 -6.52 -14.48 -10.92
N THR A 51 -5.33 -14.83 -10.43
CA THR A 51 -5.16 -15.81 -9.35
C THR A 51 -5.51 -15.24 -7.98
N SER A 52 -5.37 -13.94 -7.81
CA SER A 52 -5.71 -13.18 -6.62
C SER A 52 -6.08 -11.74 -6.98
N THR A 53 -6.87 -11.10 -6.11
CA THR A 53 -7.25 -9.69 -6.24
C THR A 53 -6.79 -8.93 -5.00
N VAL A 54 -6.09 -7.81 -5.18
CA VAL A 54 -5.49 -6.99 -4.12
C VAL A 54 -6.02 -5.56 -4.19
N LEU A 55 -6.51 -5.04 -3.07
CA LEU A 55 -6.78 -3.63 -2.86
C LEU A 55 -5.52 -2.98 -2.26
N ILE A 56 -5.00 -1.91 -2.86
CA ILE A 56 -3.86 -1.15 -2.33
C ILE A 56 -4.39 0.10 -1.63
N VAL A 57 -4.14 0.19 -0.31
CA VAL A 57 -4.51 1.33 0.55
C VAL A 57 -3.30 2.23 0.75
N PRO A 58 -3.37 3.50 0.32
CA PRO A 58 -2.26 4.45 0.43
C PRO A 58 -1.85 4.80 1.86
N GLY A 59 -0.60 5.25 2.00
CA GLY A 59 -0.06 5.81 3.25
C GLY A 59 -0.58 7.22 3.57
N SER A 60 0.06 7.85 4.56
CA SER A 60 -0.31 9.16 5.12
C SER A 60 -0.33 10.29 4.10
N GLY A 61 -1.06 11.34 4.44
CA GLY A 61 -1.11 12.59 3.70
C GLY A 61 -1.81 12.50 2.34
N PRO A 62 -1.63 13.49 1.47
CA PRO A 62 -2.26 13.54 0.16
C PRO A 62 -1.50 12.66 -0.85
N THR A 63 -1.49 11.36 -0.60
CA THR A 63 -0.90 10.36 -1.50
C THR A 63 -1.95 9.88 -2.48
N ASP A 64 -1.66 9.99 -3.79
CA ASP A 64 -2.53 9.56 -4.87
C ASP A 64 -2.51 8.04 -5.05
N ARG A 65 -3.39 7.55 -5.92
CA ARG A 65 -3.52 6.12 -6.24
C ARG A 65 -2.26 5.50 -6.85
N ASP A 66 -1.35 6.31 -7.38
CA ASP A 66 -0.09 5.85 -7.98
C ASP A 66 1.08 5.85 -6.97
N GLY A 67 0.87 6.43 -5.79
CA GLY A 67 1.89 6.53 -4.75
C GLY A 67 2.72 7.80 -4.84
N ASN A 68 2.18 8.86 -5.45
CA ASN A 68 2.81 10.18 -5.51
C ASN A 68 2.11 11.16 -4.56
N SER A 69 2.80 12.25 -4.22
CA SER A 69 2.27 13.29 -3.36
C SER A 69 2.83 14.65 -3.74
N PRO A 70 2.02 15.73 -3.69
CA PRO A 70 2.50 17.10 -3.92
C PRO A 70 3.55 17.55 -2.88
N LEU A 71 3.73 16.79 -1.81
CA LEU A 71 4.76 17.01 -0.79
C LEU A 71 6.16 16.49 -1.22
N GLY A 72 6.38 16.26 -2.51
CA GLY A 72 7.68 15.91 -3.08
C GLY A 72 7.90 14.43 -3.36
N VAL A 73 6.89 13.58 -3.16
CA VAL A 73 6.98 12.15 -3.51
C VAL A 73 6.52 11.94 -4.96
N LYS A 74 7.38 11.32 -5.77
CA LYS A 74 7.13 10.96 -7.18
C LYS A 74 7.55 9.51 -7.48
N ALA A 75 7.57 8.68 -6.47
CA ALA A 75 8.12 7.32 -6.55
C ALA A 75 7.25 6.33 -7.35
N SER A 76 5.99 6.68 -7.62
CA SER A 76 5.01 5.83 -8.34
C SER A 76 4.90 4.41 -7.77
N THR A 77 5.08 4.27 -6.45
CA THR A 77 5.22 2.98 -5.77
C THR A 77 4.05 2.04 -6.04
N TYR A 78 2.82 2.56 -5.96
CA TYR A 78 1.62 1.70 -6.09
C TYR A 78 1.35 1.34 -7.56
N ARG A 79 1.65 2.25 -8.50
CA ARG A 79 1.58 1.93 -9.94
C ARG A 79 2.57 0.82 -10.29
N LEU A 80 3.82 0.92 -9.86
CA LEU A 80 4.84 -0.09 -10.10
C LEU A 80 4.53 -1.43 -9.42
N LEU A 81 3.92 -1.40 -8.20
CA LEU A 81 3.41 -2.62 -7.54
C LEU A 81 2.32 -3.28 -8.40
N ALA A 82 1.37 -2.50 -8.88
CA ALA A 82 0.28 -3.01 -9.70
C ALA A 82 0.79 -3.65 -10.99
N GLU A 83 1.70 -2.98 -11.70
CA GLU A 83 2.34 -3.49 -12.93
C GLU A 83 3.10 -4.80 -12.65
N GLY A 84 3.91 -4.83 -11.60
CA GLY A 84 4.67 -6.01 -11.21
C GLY A 84 3.80 -7.19 -10.79
N LEU A 85 2.72 -6.94 -10.08
CA LEU A 85 1.76 -7.97 -9.64
C LEU A 85 0.90 -8.47 -10.80
N ALA A 86 0.50 -7.59 -11.74
CA ALA A 86 -0.21 -8.00 -12.94
C ALA A 86 0.62 -8.96 -13.80
N ALA A 87 1.94 -8.73 -13.91
CA ALA A 87 2.87 -9.65 -14.56
C ALA A 87 2.98 -11.02 -13.84
N ARG A 88 2.48 -11.14 -12.62
CA ARG A 88 2.39 -12.38 -11.82
C ARG A 88 0.96 -12.94 -11.75
N GLY A 89 0.04 -12.44 -12.58
CA GLY A 89 -1.34 -12.92 -12.62
C GLY A 89 -2.24 -12.40 -11.48
N VAL A 90 -1.86 -11.32 -10.81
CA VAL A 90 -2.62 -10.72 -9.71
C VAL A 90 -3.30 -9.45 -10.18
N ALA A 91 -4.62 -9.34 -9.99
CA ALA A 91 -5.34 -8.10 -10.21
C ALA A 91 -5.16 -7.14 -9.03
N THR A 92 -5.00 -5.85 -9.31
CA THR A 92 -4.80 -4.84 -8.25
C THR A 92 -5.70 -3.63 -8.47
N LEU A 93 -6.31 -3.14 -7.38
CA LEU A 93 -7.00 -1.86 -7.37
C LEU A 93 -6.18 -0.83 -6.57
N ARG A 94 -5.84 0.27 -7.22
CA ARG A 94 -5.21 1.45 -6.62
C ARG A 94 -6.29 2.51 -6.43
N ILE A 95 -6.34 3.16 -5.28
CA ILE A 95 -7.42 4.07 -4.90
C ILE A 95 -6.90 5.47 -4.55
N ASP A 96 -7.71 6.49 -4.84
CA ASP A 96 -7.57 7.79 -4.20
C ASP A 96 -8.35 7.79 -2.89
N LYS A 97 -7.73 8.26 -1.82
CA LYS A 97 -8.39 8.35 -0.53
C LYS A 97 -9.57 9.32 -0.58
N ARG A 98 -10.59 9.05 0.21
CA ARG A 98 -11.76 9.91 0.43
C ARG A 98 -11.35 11.37 0.64
N GLY A 99 -12.02 12.30 -0.04
CA GLY A 99 -11.74 13.72 0.04
C GLY A 99 -10.53 14.21 -0.76
N LEU A 100 -9.82 13.32 -1.48
CA LEU A 100 -8.61 13.65 -2.24
C LEU A 100 -8.75 13.27 -3.72
N TYR A 101 -8.06 14.01 -4.58
CA TYR A 101 -7.93 13.75 -6.03
C TYR A 101 -9.28 13.45 -6.70
N ALA A 102 -9.39 12.34 -7.41
CA ALA A 102 -10.64 11.96 -8.08
C ALA A 102 -11.74 11.55 -7.09
N SER A 103 -11.42 11.24 -5.83
CA SER A 103 -12.35 10.96 -4.73
C SER A 103 -12.71 12.22 -3.91
N ALA A 104 -12.44 13.43 -4.41
CA ALA A 104 -12.66 14.68 -3.69
C ALA A 104 -14.12 14.84 -3.21
N THR A 105 -15.10 14.38 -4.00
CA THR A 105 -16.52 14.47 -3.64
C THR A 105 -16.99 13.39 -2.65
N ALA A 106 -16.13 12.44 -2.30
CA ALA A 106 -16.46 11.36 -1.38
C ALA A 106 -16.49 11.80 0.10
N ALA A 107 -16.06 13.01 0.41
CA ALA A 107 -16.18 13.65 1.71
C ALA A 107 -16.77 15.05 1.56
N VAL A 108 -17.65 15.46 2.50
CA VAL A 108 -18.14 16.84 2.59
C VAL A 108 -17.01 17.77 3.02
N ASP A 109 -16.23 17.33 4.00
CA ASP A 109 -15.01 17.99 4.47
C ASP A 109 -13.88 16.97 4.57
N ALA A 110 -12.86 17.11 3.74
CA ALA A 110 -11.69 16.24 3.74
C ALA A 110 -10.90 16.27 5.06
N ASN A 111 -11.04 17.35 5.83
CA ASN A 111 -10.36 17.53 7.12
C ASN A 111 -11.11 16.83 8.27
N ALA A 112 -12.38 16.45 8.08
CA ALA A 112 -13.17 15.72 9.06
C ALA A 112 -13.07 14.19 8.92
N VAL A 113 -12.28 13.69 7.96
CA VAL A 113 -12.09 12.25 7.72
C VAL A 113 -11.34 11.61 8.88
N THR A 114 -11.73 10.40 9.24
CA THR A 114 -11.18 9.61 10.36
C THR A 114 -10.76 8.22 9.90
N ILE A 115 -10.10 7.44 10.76
CA ILE A 115 -9.77 6.03 10.47
C ILE A 115 -11.05 5.19 10.23
N PRO A 116 -12.14 5.32 11.02
CA PRO A 116 -13.41 4.64 10.71
C PRO A 116 -13.94 4.90 9.29
N ASP A 117 -13.83 6.13 8.79
CA ASP A 117 -14.23 6.45 7.43
C ASP A 117 -13.42 5.69 6.38
N TYR A 118 -12.11 5.54 6.59
CA TYR A 118 -11.25 4.73 5.71
C TYR A 118 -11.54 3.23 5.84
N VAL A 119 -11.96 2.76 7.01
CA VAL A 119 -12.43 1.37 7.20
C VAL A 119 -13.67 1.11 6.36
N ASP A 120 -14.63 2.04 6.35
CA ASP A 120 -15.83 1.96 5.52
C ASP A 120 -15.47 1.95 4.03
N ASP A 121 -14.50 2.76 3.62
CA ASP A 121 -13.99 2.76 2.24
C ASP A 121 -13.38 1.42 1.83
N VAL A 122 -12.57 0.81 2.70
CA VAL A 122 -12.02 -0.53 2.46
C VAL A 122 -13.14 -1.55 2.28
N ASN A 123 -14.17 -1.53 3.14
CA ASN A 123 -15.33 -2.42 3.05
C ASN A 123 -16.08 -2.24 1.73
N ALA A 124 -16.32 -0.99 1.32
CA ALA A 124 -16.98 -0.67 0.05
C ALA A 124 -16.16 -1.18 -1.14
N TRP A 125 -14.84 -0.96 -1.14
CA TRP A 125 -13.95 -1.43 -2.20
C TRP A 125 -13.84 -2.95 -2.26
N VAL A 126 -13.79 -3.64 -1.14
CA VAL A 126 -13.81 -5.11 -1.09
C VAL A 126 -15.09 -5.65 -1.73
N ALA A 127 -16.24 -5.05 -1.43
CA ALA A 127 -17.52 -5.45 -2.03
C ALA A 127 -17.53 -5.22 -3.56
N VAL A 128 -17.07 -4.05 -4.02
CA VAL A 128 -16.98 -3.70 -5.45
C VAL A 128 -16.04 -4.66 -6.18
N LEU A 129 -14.84 -4.90 -5.64
CA LEU A 129 -13.85 -5.78 -6.24
C LEU A 129 -14.34 -7.21 -6.37
N ARG A 130 -14.96 -7.77 -5.33
CA ARG A 130 -15.56 -9.12 -5.40
C ARG A 130 -16.59 -9.22 -6.51
N LYS A 131 -17.45 -8.22 -6.62
CA LYS A 131 -18.47 -8.17 -7.69
C LYS A 131 -17.84 -8.04 -9.07
N GLN A 132 -16.83 -7.19 -9.22
CA GLN A 132 -16.21 -6.88 -10.51
C GLN A 132 -15.32 -8.00 -11.03
N THR A 133 -14.57 -8.67 -10.15
CA THR A 133 -13.59 -9.70 -10.53
C THR A 133 -14.11 -11.12 -10.36
N GLY A 134 -15.24 -11.33 -9.67
CA GLY A 134 -15.73 -12.67 -9.29
C GLY A 134 -14.89 -13.33 -8.19
N ALA A 135 -13.91 -12.62 -7.61
CA ALA A 135 -13.06 -13.16 -6.55
C ALA A 135 -13.88 -13.54 -5.31
N PRO A 136 -13.65 -14.70 -4.69
CA PRO A 136 -14.36 -15.10 -3.47
C PRO A 136 -14.02 -14.20 -2.28
N CYS A 137 -12.82 -13.66 -2.25
CA CYS A 137 -12.33 -12.69 -1.28
C CYS A 137 -11.24 -11.80 -1.89
N VAL A 138 -10.90 -10.69 -1.21
CA VAL A 138 -9.91 -9.68 -1.64
C VAL A 138 -8.81 -9.57 -0.60
N TRP A 139 -7.56 -9.52 -1.04
CA TRP A 139 -6.43 -9.17 -0.19
C TRP A 139 -6.35 -7.66 -0.04
N VAL A 140 -5.96 -7.17 1.13
CA VAL A 140 -5.72 -5.74 1.35
C VAL A 140 -4.24 -5.52 1.63
N LEU A 141 -3.58 -4.77 0.74
CA LEU A 141 -2.23 -4.29 0.92
C LEU A 141 -2.31 -2.86 1.46
N GLY A 142 -1.93 -2.67 2.72
CA GLY A 142 -1.79 -1.36 3.33
C GLY A 142 -0.33 -0.94 3.37
N HIS A 143 -0.02 0.25 2.84
CA HIS A 143 1.31 0.83 2.91
C HIS A 143 1.37 1.89 4.01
N SER A 144 2.35 1.80 4.91
CA SER A 144 2.55 2.78 5.98
C SER A 144 1.27 2.93 6.83
N GLU A 145 0.69 4.14 6.96
CA GLU A 145 -0.62 4.38 7.61
C GLU A 145 -1.75 3.53 7.00
N GLY A 146 -1.70 3.26 5.69
CA GLY A 146 -2.66 2.36 5.05
C GLY A 146 -2.67 0.95 5.64
N GLY A 147 -1.55 0.52 6.24
CA GLY A 147 -1.49 -0.73 7.00
C GLY A 147 -2.29 -0.67 8.30
N LEU A 148 -2.30 0.46 9.00
CA LEU A 148 -3.18 0.68 10.15
C LEU A 148 -4.66 0.60 9.74
N VAL A 149 -5.01 1.25 8.62
CA VAL A 149 -6.37 1.19 8.06
C VAL A 149 -6.75 -0.25 7.72
N ALA A 150 -5.87 -1.00 7.06
CA ALA A 150 -6.08 -2.41 6.72
C ALA A 150 -6.31 -3.28 7.96
N LEU A 151 -5.51 -3.07 9.02
CA LEU A 151 -5.67 -3.76 10.31
C LEU A 151 -6.99 -3.42 10.98
N ALA A 152 -7.38 -2.14 11.00
CA ALA A 152 -8.66 -1.70 11.57
C ALA A 152 -9.86 -2.30 10.79
N ALA A 153 -9.76 -2.37 9.46
CA ALA A 153 -10.79 -2.94 8.59
C ALA A 153 -10.91 -4.47 8.75
N ALA A 154 -9.83 -5.17 9.12
CA ALA A 154 -9.83 -6.64 9.18
C ALA A 154 -10.87 -7.24 10.13
N LYS A 155 -11.31 -6.51 11.14
CA LYS A 155 -12.37 -6.95 12.07
C LYS A 155 -13.77 -6.95 11.45
N GLN A 156 -14.00 -6.14 10.41
CA GLN A 156 -15.34 -5.83 9.89
C GLN A 156 -15.49 -6.09 8.39
N ALA A 157 -14.44 -6.52 7.69
CA ALA A 157 -14.46 -6.70 6.23
C ALA A 157 -14.92 -8.12 5.84
N PRO A 158 -16.23 -8.34 5.56
CA PRO A 158 -16.68 -9.60 5.00
C PRO A 158 -16.08 -9.78 3.60
N GLY A 159 -15.42 -10.89 3.36
CA GLY A 159 -14.77 -11.15 2.07
C GLY A 159 -13.31 -10.71 1.99
N LEU A 160 -12.64 -10.50 3.12
CA LEU A 160 -11.20 -10.33 3.20
C LEU A 160 -10.50 -11.70 3.15
N CYS A 161 -9.49 -11.86 2.26
CA CYS A 161 -8.62 -13.04 2.22
C CYS A 161 -7.53 -12.97 3.29
N GLY A 162 -6.92 -11.82 3.46
CA GLY A 162 -5.80 -11.54 4.36
C GLY A 162 -5.18 -10.19 4.10
N LEU A 163 -4.07 -9.91 4.77
CA LEU A 163 -3.40 -8.62 4.77
C LEU A 163 -1.96 -8.70 4.27
N ILE A 164 -1.52 -7.63 3.61
CA ILE A 164 -0.12 -7.36 3.31
C ILE A 164 0.20 -5.99 3.92
N LEU A 165 1.03 -5.99 4.96
CA LEU A 165 1.42 -4.81 5.72
C LEU A 165 2.80 -4.37 5.24
N ALA A 166 2.85 -3.42 4.30
CA ALA A 166 4.09 -2.92 3.72
C ALA A 166 4.55 -1.66 4.45
N SER A 167 5.76 -1.65 5.01
CA SER A 167 6.32 -0.51 5.76
C SER A 167 5.33 0.04 6.81
N THR A 168 4.61 -0.86 7.49
CA THR A 168 3.52 -0.52 8.40
C THR A 168 4.03 -0.36 9.82
N PRO A 169 3.68 0.73 10.54
CA PRO A 169 4.01 0.87 11.95
C PRO A 169 3.48 -0.27 12.80
N GLY A 170 4.30 -0.77 13.74
CA GLY A 170 3.89 -1.73 14.77
C GLY A 170 3.48 -1.06 16.08
N ARG A 171 3.77 0.24 16.23
CA ARG A 171 3.46 1.07 17.38
C ARG A 171 2.34 2.06 17.06
N PRO A 172 1.65 2.63 18.07
CA PRO A 172 0.75 3.77 17.87
C PRO A 172 1.40 4.90 17.09
N LEU A 173 0.65 5.54 16.19
CA LEU A 173 1.21 6.56 15.28
C LEU A 173 1.80 7.78 16.02
N GLY A 174 1.30 8.13 17.22
CA GLY A 174 1.89 9.17 18.05
C GLY A 174 3.33 8.84 18.48
N GLU A 175 3.60 7.58 18.86
CA GLU A 175 4.96 7.12 19.19
C GLU A 175 5.88 7.13 17.97
N VAL A 176 5.37 6.73 16.81
CA VAL A 176 6.14 6.78 15.55
C VAL A 176 6.51 8.22 15.21
N LEU A 177 5.56 9.14 15.31
CA LEU A 177 5.79 10.57 15.04
C LEU A 177 6.82 11.17 16.01
N ARG A 178 6.74 10.84 17.32
CA ARG A 178 7.77 11.24 18.29
C ARG A 178 9.15 10.73 17.89
N SER A 179 9.25 9.47 17.48
CA SER A 179 10.51 8.86 17.07
C SER A 179 11.08 9.55 15.83
N GLN A 180 10.25 9.84 14.82
CA GLN A 180 10.66 10.54 13.59
C GLN A 180 11.13 11.97 13.88
N LEU A 181 10.41 12.71 14.74
CA LEU A 181 10.80 14.07 15.12
C LEU A 181 12.15 14.08 15.85
N LYS A 182 12.36 13.17 16.80
CA LYS A 182 13.62 13.04 17.54
C LYS A 182 14.79 12.56 16.68
N ALA A 183 14.53 11.74 15.67
CA ALA A 183 15.57 11.18 14.80
C ALA A 183 16.21 12.21 13.86
N ASN A 184 15.59 13.37 13.66
CA ASN A 184 16.15 14.44 12.85
C ASN A 184 16.69 15.57 13.75
N PRO A 185 18.02 15.76 13.87
CA PRO A 185 18.60 16.79 14.71
C PRO A 185 18.13 18.21 14.40
N ALA A 186 17.73 18.48 13.14
CA ALA A 186 17.18 19.78 12.74
C ALA A 186 15.85 20.13 13.44
N ASN A 187 15.17 19.13 13.99
CA ASN A 187 13.92 19.34 14.74
C ASN A 187 14.16 19.66 16.22
N ALA A 188 15.41 19.63 16.74
CA ALA A 188 15.67 19.86 18.15
C ALA A 188 15.00 21.14 18.71
N PRO A 189 15.00 22.29 18.02
CA PRO A 189 14.32 23.50 18.50
C PRO A 189 12.78 23.40 18.54
N LEU A 190 12.20 22.40 17.87
CA LEU A 190 10.75 22.22 17.74
C LEU A 190 10.19 21.20 18.73
N LEU A 191 11.05 20.41 19.40
CA LEU A 191 10.61 19.29 20.21
C LEU A 191 9.81 19.72 21.44
N ASP A 192 10.17 20.83 22.09
CA ASP A 192 9.50 21.37 23.27
C ASP A 192 8.05 21.76 22.99
N GLU A 193 7.73 22.09 21.73
CA GLU A 193 6.37 22.39 21.31
C GLU A 193 5.66 21.16 20.71
N ALA A 194 6.38 20.35 19.94
CA ALA A 194 5.83 19.20 19.24
C ALA A 194 5.43 18.04 20.16
N LEU A 195 6.25 17.70 21.17
CA LEU A 195 5.98 16.54 22.01
C LEU A 195 4.74 16.72 22.89
N PRO A 196 4.52 17.87 23.57
CA PRO A 196 3.26 18.10 24.28
C PRO A 196 2.04 18.14 23.38
N ALA A 197 2.19 18.58 22.11
CA ALA A 197 1.10 18.55 21.14
C ALA A 197 0.67 17.09 20.84
N ILE A 198 1.62 16.19 20.61
CA ILE A 198 1.33 14.76 20.44
C ILE A 198 0.64 14.20 21.70
N ASP A 199 1.15 14.51 22.89
CA ASP A 199 0.57 14.03 24.15
C ASP A 199 -0.91 14.43 24.33
N LYS A 200 -1.27 15.67 23.95
CA LYS A 200 -2.66 16.14 23.98
C LYS A 200 -3.53 15.37 22.97
N LEU A 201 -3.09 15.26 21.72
CA LEU A 201 -3.83 14.57 20.68
C LEU A 201 -4.07 13.09 21.00
N GLU A 202 -3.10 12.42 21.65
CA GLU A 202 -3.27 11.03 22.13
C GLU A 202 -4.33 10.89 23.22
N ARG A 203 -4.55 11.95 24.02
CA ARG A 203 -5.65 11.98 24.98
C ARG A 203 -7.00 12.38 24.39
N GLY A 204 -7.06 12.63 23.06
CA GLY A 204 -8.26 13.12 22.37
C GLY A 204 -8.51 14.62 22.54
N GLU A 205 -7.50 15.37 23.00
CA GLU A 205 -7.58 16.81 23.24
C GLU A 205 -7.05 17.58 22.02
N HIS A 206 -7.75 18.66 21.65
CA HIS A 206 -7.24 19.57 20.62
C HIS A 206 -6.11 20.44 21.15
N VAL A 207 -5.18 20.81 20.27
CA VAL A 207 -4.05 21.69 20.53
C VAL A 207 -4.39 23.09 20.05
N ASP A 208 -4.19 24.10 20.90
CA ASP A 208 -4.16 25.49 20.46
C ASP A 208 -2.89 25.72 19.64
N THR A 209 -3.07 26.13 18.39
CA THR A 209 -1.98 26.38 17.46
C THR A 209 -1.63 27.85 17.33
N THR A 210 -2.18 28.72 18.19
CA THR A 210 -1.86 30.15 18.22
C THR A 210 -0.37 30.32 18.56
N GLY A 211 0.37 30.95 17.64
CA GLY A 211 1.82 31.15 17.78
C GLY A 211 2.69 29.92 17.52
N MET A 212 2.09 28.78 17.12
CA MET A 212 2.83 27.57 16.79
C MET A 212 3.80 27.78 15.63
N HIS A 213 4.99 27.19 15.74
CA HIS A 213 6.00 27.28 14.69
C HIS A 213 5.44 26.78 13.33
N PRO A 214 5.65 27.52 12.19
CA PRO A 214 5.05 27.18 10.89
C PRO A 214 5.32 25.75 10.40
N ALA A 215 6.48 25.17 10.72
CA ALA A 215 6.78 23.78 10.38
C ALA A 215 5.86 22.79 11.12
N LEU A 216 5.46 23.08 12.36
CA LEU A 216 4.57 22.27 13.17
C LEU A 216 3.10 22.44 12.79
N LEU A 217 2.70 23.59 12.27
CA LEU A 217 1.34 23.81 11.74
C LEU A 217 0.99 22.83 10.61
N ARG A 218 1.97 22.35 9.85
CA ARG A 218 1.76 21.31 8.83
C ARG A 218 1.45 19.95 9.42
N LEU A 219 1.88 19.69 10.67
CA LEU A 219 1.71 18.42 11.37
C LEU A 219 0.52 18.47 12.34
N PHE A 220 0.23 19.64 12.94
CA PHE A 220 -0.72 19.80 14.03
C PHE A 220 -1.76 20.89 13.78
N GLY A 221 -1.87 21.38 12.55
CA GLY A 221 -2.85 22.41 12.20
C GLY A 221 -4.29 21.98 12.55
N PRO A 222 -5.19 22.95 12.81
CA PRO A 222 -6.54 22.63 13.28
C PRO A 222 -7.29 21.63 12.38
N SER A 223 -7.08 21.71 11.07
CA SER A 223 -7.76 20.90 10.06
C SER A 223 -7.40 19.41 10.12
N ILE A 224 -6.26 19.00 10.69
CA ILE A 224 -5.84 17.59 10.72
C ILE A 224 -5.90 16.98 12.11
N GLN A 225 -6.20 17.77 13.16
CA GLN A 225 -6.17 17.27 14.54
C GLN A 225 -7.24 16.18 14.76
N GLY A 226 -8.42 16.31 14.19
CA GLY A 226 -9.45 15.28 14.28
C GLY A 226 -8.99 13.94 13.70
N PHE A 227 -8.29 13.97 12.56
CA PHE A 227 -7.68 12.77 11.98
C PHE A 227 -6.58 12.19 12.88
N LEU A 228 -5.68 13.05 13.42
CA LEU A 228 -4.60 12.61 14.29
C LEU A 228 -5.13 11.97 15.58
N ILE A 229 -6.11 12.58 16.22
CA ILE A 229 -6.80 12.03 17.40
C ILE A 229 -7.37 10.64 17.09
N SER A 230 -8.07 10.52 15.96
CA SER A 230 -8.58 9.23 15.50
C SER A 230 -7.47 8.22 15.27
N ALA A 231 -6.41 8.58 14.53
CA ALA A 231 -5.32 7.67 14.18
C ALA A 231 -4.48 7.25 15.40
N PHE A 232 -4.25 8.16 16.35
CA PHE A 232 -3.45 7.88 17.57
C PHE A 232 -4.17 6.97 18.55
N SER A 233 -5.50 6.83 18.45
CA SER A 233 -6.28 5.94 19.31
C SER A 233 -6.09 4.44 18.98
N TYR A 234 -5.40 4.11 17.90
CA TYR A 234 -5.19 2.74 17.46
C TYR A 234 -3.79 2.23 17.81
N ASP A 235 -3.74 0.97 18.21
CA ASP A 235 -2.50 0.22 18.46
C ASP A 235 -2.38 -0.92 17.43
N PRO A 236 -1.49 -0.80 16.42
CA PRO A 236 -1.34 -1.79 15.37
C PRO A 236 -0.96 -3.19 15.87
N ALA A 237 -0.14 -3.28 16.93
CA ALA A 237 0.24 -4.57 17.50
C ALA A 237 -0.97 -5.29 18.13
N ARG A 238 -1.86 -4.56 18.82
CA ARG A 238 -3.11 -5.14 19.31
C ARG A 238 -4.05 -5.54 18.20
N LEU A 239 -4.15 -4.72 17.16
CA LEU A 239 -5.03 -5.01 16.03
C LEU A 239 -4.59 -6.27 15.29
N VAL A 240 -3.30 -6.44 15.01
CA VAL A 240 -2.80 -7.61 14.26
C VAL A 240 -2.97 -8.91 15.05
N ALA A 241 -2.88 -8.87 16.38
CA ALA A 241 -3.11 -10.04 17.25
C ALA A 241 -4.53 -10.62 17.10
N ASP A 242 -5.51 -9.78 16.80
CA ASP A 242 -6.92 -10.17 16.61
C ASP A 242 -7.23 -10.62 15.17
N VAL A 243 -6.29 -10.51 14.21
CA VAL A 243 -6.50 -10.92 12.82
C VAL A 243 -6.46 -12.44 12.72
N SER A 244 -7.56 -13.06 12.29
CA SER A 244 -7.64 -14.51 12.07
C SER A 244 -7.22 -14.95 10.67
N LYS A 245 -6.94 -14.02 9.77
CA LYS A 245 -6.58 -14.24 8.38
C LYS A 245 -5.06 -14.25 8.21
N PRO A 246 -4.52 -14.83 7.11
CA PRO A 246 -3.10 -14.74 6.80
C PRO A 246 -2.61 -13.28 6.72
N VAL A 247 -1.43 -13.01 7.27
CA VAL A 247 -0.79 -11.69 7.27
C VAL A 247 0.64 -11.82 6.79
N LEU A 248 1.02 -10.98 5.82
CA LEU A 248 2.41 -10.72 5.46
C LEU A 248 2.84 -9.37 6.02
N VAL A 249 3.92 -9.32 6.77
CA VAL A 249 4.61 -8.09 7.17
C VAL A 249 5.83 -7.94 6.27
N LEU A 250 5.82 -6.93 5.39
CA LEU A 250 6.90 -6.64 4.44
C LEU A 250 7.61 -5.36 4.87
N GLN A 251 8.90 -5.43 5.20
CA GLN A 251 9.65 -4.30 5.72
C GLN A 251 11.00 -4.13 5.03
N GLY A 252 11.25 -2.92 4.55
CA GLY A 252 12.56 -2.51 4.07
C GLY A 252 13.50 -2.16 5.22
N GLN A 253 14.73 -2.69 5.20
CA GLN A 253 15.71 -2.45 6.27
C GLN A 253 16.40 -1.08 6.16
N SER A 254 16.27 -0.38 5.03
CA SER A 254 16.71 1.01 4.86
C SER A 254 15.57 2.02 4.97
N ASP A 255 14.43 1.63 5.54
CA ASP A 255 13.30 2.52 5.78
C ASP A 255 13.64 3.53 6.89
N LEU A 256 13.56 4.84 6.55
CA LEU A 256 13.85 5.95 7.48
C LEU A 256 12.61 6.43 8.23
N GLN A 257 11.42 5.94 7.92
CA GLN A 257 10.17 6.37 8.55
C GLN A 257 9.63 5.32 9.52
N VAL A 258 9.61 4.06 9.10
CA VAL A 258 9.16 2.91 9.89
C VAL A 258 10.30 1.91 9.94
N GLY A 259 10.79 1.61 11.12
CA GLY A 259 11.95 0.76 11.29
C GLY A 259 11.61 -0.73 11.36
N GLU A 260 12.64 -1.56 11.22
CA GLU A 260 12.52 -3.02 11.36
C GLU A 260 11.91 -3.43 12.70
N ALA A 261 12.15 -2.65 13.77
CA ALA A 261 11.56 -2.89 15.09
C ALA A 261 10.02 -2.91 15.05
N ASP A 262 9.40 -2.03 14.25
CA ASP A 262 7.94 -2.01 14.08
C ASP A 262 7.42 -3.29 13.42
N ALA A 263 8.11 -3.78 12.39
CA ALA A 263 7.77 -5.04 11.73
C ALA A 263 7.92 -6.26 12.66
N ARG A 264 8.95 -6.25 13.50
CA ARG A 264 9.15 -7.29 14.52
C ARG A 264 8.10 -7.26 15.62
N LEU A 265 7.61 -6.08 16.01
CA LEU A 265 6.49 -5.94 16.94
C LEU A 265 5.20 -6.55 16.36
N LEU A 266 4.88 -6.29 15.10
CA LEU A 266 3.74 -6.91 14.42
C LEU A 266 3.88 -8.44 14.37
N LYS A 267 5.06 -8.95 14.01
CA LYS A 267 5.35 -10.40 14.00
C LYS A 267 5.27 -11.02 15.39
N GLN A 268 5.71 -10.32 16.41
CA GLN A 268 5.62 -10.78 17.80
C GLN A 268 4.16 -10.85 18.28
N ALA A 269 3.36 -9.87 17.89
CA ALA A 269 1.94 -9.80 18.25
C ALA A 269 1.08 -10.84 17.51
N ASP A 270 1.40 -11.16 16.26
CA ASP A 270 0.85 -12.33 15.54
C ASP A 270 1.98 -13.29 15.10
N PRO A 271 2.29 -14.32 15.89
CA PRO A 271 3.31 -15.31 15.51
C PRO A 271 3.02 -16.10 14.23
N ARG A 272 1.78 -16.09 13.72
CA ARG A 272 1.40 -16.73 12.45
C ARG A 272 1.76 -15.88 11.23
N ALA A 273 1.88 -14.55 11.41
CA ALA A 273 2.21 -13.66 10.32
C ALA A 273 3.55 -14.05 9.66
N GLU A 274 3.65 -13.98 8.35
CA GLU A 274 4.94 -14.07 7.64
C GLU A 274 5.66 -12.74 7.78
N LEU A 275 6.95 -12.76 8.13
CA LEU A 275 7.81 -11.57 8.18
C LEU A 275 8.85 -11.63 7.07
N ALA A 276 8.82 -10.66 6.19
CA ALA A 276 9.80 -10.48 5.13
C ALA A 276 10.60 -9.18 5.34
N LEU A 277 11.88 -9.31 5.66
CA LEU A 277 12.81 -8.19 5.77
C LEU A 277 13.62 -8.09 4.49
N LEU A 278 13.61 -6.92 3.85
CA LEU A 278 14.23 -6.69 2.56
C LEU A 278 15.46 -5.76 2.71
N PRO A 279 16.69 -6.28 2.57
CA PRO A 279 17.90 -5.48 2.69
C PRO A 279 17.95 -4.35 1.66
N GLY A 280 18.39 -3.16 2.08
CA GLY A 280 18.57 -2.00 1.21
C GLY A 280 17.28 -1.37 0.69
N VAL A 281 16.11 -1.85 1.10
CA VAL A 281 14.82 -1.31 0.65
C VAL A 281 14.38 -0.18 1.57
N ASN A 282 13.98 0.96 0.98
CA ASN A 282 13.48 2.13 1.72
C ASN A 282 11.95 2.14 1.84
N HIS A 283 11.41 3.20 2.45
CA HIS A 283 9.96 3.34 2.71
C HIS A 283 9.10 3.31 1.44
N VAL A 284 9.58 3.87 0.32
CA VAL A 284 8.88 3.85 -0.97
C VAL A 284 9.21 2.61 -1.82
N LEU A 285 9.71 1.56 -1.16
CA LEU A 285 10.02 0.23 -1.73
C LEU A 285 11.06 0.25 -2.86
N LYS A 286 11.99 1.22 -2.81
CA LYS A 286 13.11 1.31 -3.76
C LYS A 286 14.40 0.77 -3.12
N LEU A 287 15.26 0.19 -3.95
CA LEU A 287 16.61 -0.19 -3.52
C LEU A 287 17.48 1.08 -3.40
N VAL A 288 18.11 1.23 -2.25
CA VAL A 288 19.00 2.37 -1.95
C VAL A 288 20.32 1.88 -1.36
N PRO A 289 21.44 2.61 -1.55
CA PRO A 289 22.70 2.27 -0.91
C PRO A 289 22.56 2.27 0.62
N ALA A 290 23.28 1.35 1.27
CA ALA A 290 23.36 1.32 2.73
C ALA A 290 23.98 2.64 3.24
N ASP A 291 23.48 3.13 4.35
CA ASP A 291 23.99 4.31 5.08
C ASP A 291 24.04 5.63 4.30
N ASP A 292 23.48 5.67 3.09
CA ASP A 292 23.35 6.90 2.30
C ASP A 292 21.95 7.52 2.45
N ARG A 293 21.78 8.32 3.51
CA ARG A 293 20.54 9.03 3.79
C ARG A 293 20.11 9.96 2.63
N ARG A 294 21.10 10.57 1.92
CA ARG A 294 20.81 11.48 0.82
C ARG A 294 20.24 10.74 -0.39
N ALA A 295 20.88 9.65 -0.79
CA ALA A 295 20.35 8.78 -1.86
C ALA A 295 18.99 8.19 -1.49
N ASN A 296 18.80 7.79 -0.22
CA ASN A 296 17.53 7.30 0.27
C ASN A 296 16.41 8.33 0.10
N LEU A 297 16.62 9.57 0.52
CA LEU A 297 15.63 10.64 0.36
C LEU A 297 15.41 11.03 -1.11
N ALA A 298 16.47 11.04 -1.94
CA ALA A 298 16.35 11.33 -3.35
C ALA A 298 15.44 10.32 -4.10
N ALA A 299 15.45 9.05 -3.68
CA ALA A 299 14.62 8.00 -4.27
C ALA A 299 13.11 8.27 -4.16
N TYR A 300 12.66 9.10 -3.21
CA TYR A 300 11.24 9.49 -3.09
C TYR A 300 10.78 10.38 -4.26
N ALA A 301 11.69 11.15 -4.83
CA ALA A 301 11.39 12.11 -5.90
C ALA A 301 11.74 11.57 -7.29
N ASP A 302 12.27 10.35 -7.40
CA ASP A 302 12.71 9.77 -8.67
C ASP A 302 11.73 8.72 -9.20
N PRO A 303 10.90 9.08 -10.20
CA PRO A 303 9.95 8.17 -10.82
C PRO A 303 10.60 7.11 -11.72
N SER A 304 11.88 7.25 -12.07
CA SER A 304 12.60 6.33 -12.97
C SER A 304 13.12 5.10 -12.22
N LEU A 305 13.27 5.16 -10.91
CA LEU A 305 13.73 4.02 -10.12
C LEU A 305 12.66 2.90 -10.08
N PRO A 306 13.03 1.66 -10.40
CA PRO A 306 12.12 0.52 -10.24
C PRO A 306 11.87 0.21 -8.77
N LEU A 307 10.88 -0.64 -8.49
CA LEU A 307 10.79 -1.28 -7.18
C LEU A 307 12.03 -2.12 -6.90
N ALA A 308 12.40 -2.21 -5.64
CA ALA A 308 13.51 -3.05 -5.22
C ALA A 308 13.26 -4.52 -5.59
N PRO A 309 14.30 -5.26 -6.03
CA PRO A 309 14.20 -6.70 -6.24
C PRO A 309 13.63 -7.40 -5.00
N GLY A 310 12.78 -8.40 -5.23
CA GLY A 310 12.15 -9.19 -4.16
C GLY A 310 10.84 -8.62 -3.62
N VAL A 311 10.52 -7.33 -3.78
CA VAL A 311 9.25 -6.75 -3.29
C VAL A 311 8.05 -7.47 -3.91
N VAL A 312 7.96 -7.44 -5.24
CA VAL A 312 6.83 -8.06 -5.97
C VAL A 312 6.82 -9.57 -5.79
N ASP A 313 7.99 -10.22 -5.87
CA ASP A 313 8.10 -11.68 -5.77
C ASP A 313 7.70 -12.19 -4.39
N THR A 314 8.03 -11.46 -3.32
CA THR A 314 7.63 -11.81 -1.95
C THR A 314 6.11 -11.72 -1.80
N ILE A 315 5.49 -10.66 -2.29
CA ILE A 315 4.03 -10.51 -2.24
C ILE A 315 3.36 -11.60 -3.07
N ALA A 316 3.79 -11.84 -4.31
CA ALA A 316 3.19 -12.84 -5.18
C ALA A 316 3.30 -14.26 -4.62
N ARG A 317 4.45 -14.61 -4.03
CA ARG A 317 4.66 -15.91 -3.37
C ARG A 317 3.73 -16.08 -2.15
N PHE A 318 3.60 -15.06 -1.32
CA PHE A 318 2.69 -15.09 -0.18
C PHE A 318 1.23 -15.30 -0.63
N LEU A 319 0.79 -14.54 -1.63
CA LEU A 319 -0.57 -14.67 -2.19
C LEU A 319 -0.84 -16.09 -2.73
N ALA A 320 0.14 -16.69 -3.41
CA ALA A 320 0.01 -18.04 -3.95
C ALA A 320 -0.03 -19.12 -2.85
N GLY A 321 0.76 -18.95 -1.78
CA GLY A 321 0.84 -19.91 -0.69
C GLY A 321 -0.33 -19.86 0.30
N ALA A 322 -0.98 -18.69 0.42
CA ALA A 322 -2.08 -18.45 1.34
C ALA A 322 -3.46 -18.42 0.65
N ALA A 323 -3.52 -18.59 -0.68
CA ALA A 323 -4.79 -18.66 -1.40
C ALA A 323 -5.64 -19.84 -0.86
N PRO A 324 -6.96 -19.64 -0.63
CA PRO A 324 -7.85 -20.75 -0.32
C PRO A 324 -7.75 -21.78 -1.45
N ALA A 325 -7.63 -23.06 -1.11
CA ALA A 325 -7.70 -24.14 -2.10
C ALA A 325 -8.99 -23.94 -2.93
N PRO A 326 -8.94 -24.12 -4.27
CA PRO A 326 -10.15 -24.05 -5.08
C PRO A 326 -11.15 -25.05 -4.50
N GLY A 327 -12.32 -24.52 -4.12
CA GLY A 327 -13.40 -25.34 -3.55
C GLY A 327 -13.78 -26.44 -4.53
N HIS A 328 -13.77 -27.69 -4.04
CA HIS A 328 -14.33 -28.85 -4.71
C HIS A 328 -15.84 -28.75 -4.80
#